data_73a3c79a549dac01f98773eca2a54b44
#
_entry.id   73a3c79a549dac01f98773eca2a54b44
#
_cell.length_a   1.000
_cell.length_b   1.000
_cell.length_c   1.000
_cell.angle_alpha   90.00
_cell.angle_beta   90.00
_cell.angle_gamma   90.00
#
_symmetry.space_group_name_H-M   'P 1'
#
loop_
_entity.id
_entity.type
_entity.pdbx_description
1 polymer ?
#
loop_
_entity_poly.entity_id
_entity_poly.type
_entity_poly.pdbx_seq_one_letter_code
_entity_poly.pdbx_strand_id
1 'polypeptide(L)'
;MTEELLRELRKITPEEEKLLTGRTGIEKTLYMSSENNIVDAGRLLDAGKMIQIRTHTRFVHFPKHTHNYIEVIYMCSGSTRHVINGEDVILRQGELLFLSQMATQEIYPAGEEDIAVNFIILPEFFEYGLNMMEPEENQLRSFIIDCLKGEKEATGYLHFKVADVLPVQNLVENLIWTLWNRLPNKRRTNQATMGLLFLQLMNCTDKLATDEKAGQQKLVISVLSYIENHYREGELTELANSLHYDVHWLSREIKNRTGKTYTELIQAKRLGQAAYLLSATGMSVAEISEAVGYDNISYFHRIFQKKYGMTPRKYRLGEKKAK
;
A
#
# COMPACT_ATOMS: atom_id res chain seq x y z
N MET A 1 -11.43 19.13 -8.29
CA MET A 1 -11.42 20.00 -7.08
C MET A 1 -12.19 21.28 -7.37
N THR A 2 -12.98 21.80 -6.40
CA THR A 2 -13.67 23.08 -6.57
C THR A 2 -12.66 24.24 -6.57
N GLU A 3 -12.93 25.26 -7.37
CA GLU A 3 -12.11 26.47 -7.47
C GLU A 3 -11.95 27.18 -6.11
N GLU A 4 -13.00 27.16 -5.30
CA GLU A 4 -13.02 27.75 -3.97
C GLU A 4 -12.02 27.08 -3.03
N LEU A 5 -12.05 25.74 -2.94
CA LEU A 5 -11.14 24.98 -2.10
C LEU A 5 -9.70 25.12 -2.57
N LEU A 6 -9.46 25.09 -3.89
CA LEU A 6 -8.14 25.28 -4.45
C LEU A 6 -7.57 26.67 -4.13
N ARG A 7 -8.41 27.70 -4.15
CA ARG A 7 -8.04 29.08 -3.77
C ARG A 7 -7.61 29.17 -2.31
N GLU A 8 -8.33 28.46 -1.41
CA GLU A 8 -7.95 28.41 0.01
C GLU A 8 -6.61 27.70 0.22
N LEU A 9 -6.40 26.56 -0.46
CA LEU A 9 -5.15 25.80 -0.37
C LEU A 9 -3.94 26.52 -0.99
N ARG A 10 -4.17 27.45 -1.93
CA ARG A 10 -3.13 28.25 -2.58
C ARG A 10 -2.58 29.37 -1.69
N LYS A 11 -3.30 29.77 -0.64
CA LYS A 11 -2.85 30.82 0.26
C LYS A 11 -1.47 30.52 0.83
N ILE A 12 -0.64 31.56 0.86
CA ILE A 12 0.70 31.47 1.47
C ILE A 12 0.56 31.22 2.98
N THR A 13 1.24 30.23 3.46
CA THR A 13 1.25 29.90 4.88
C THR A 13 2.26 30.78 5.65
N PRO A 14 2.15 30.96 6.97
CA PRO A 14 3.13 31.71 7.77
C PRO A 14 4.56 31.15 7.67
N GLU A 15 4.72 29.85 7.39
CA GLU A 15 6.04 29.24 7.15
C GLU A 15 6.58 29.66 5.79
N GLU A 16 5.76 29.61 4.75
CA GLU A 16 6.12 30.03 3.40
C GLU A 16 6.43 31.53 3.32
N GLU A 17 5.73 32.38 4.05
CA GLU A 17 6.07 33.81 4.15
C GLU A 17 7.50 34.02 4.66
N LYS A 18 7.92 33.26 5.68
CA LYS A 18 9.29 33.32 6.21
C LYS A 18 10.31 32.84 5.15
N LEU A 19 9.97 31.83 4.35
CA LEU A 19 10.84 31.33 3.29
C LEU A 19 11.01 32.37 2.17
N LEU A 20 9.91 33.00 1.75
CA LEU A 20 9.92 34.07 0.73
C LEU A 20 10.63 35.34 1.19
N THR A 21 10.68 35.59 2.51
CA THR A 21 11.40 36.75 3.10
C THR A 21 12.86 36.49 3.42
N GLY A 22 13.42 35.34 3.00
CA GLY A 22 14.87 35.07 3.05
C GLY A 22 15.31 34.02 4.05
N ARG A 23 14.39 33.30 4.71
CA ARG A 23 14.75 32.12 5.50
C ARG A 23 15.25 31.01 4.58
N THR A 24 16.35 30.39 4.95
CA THR A 24 16.88 29.21 4.24
C THR A 24 16.57 27.93 5.03
N GLY A 25 15.86 26.99 4.39
CA GLY A 25 15.53 25.67 4.93
C GLY A 25 14.30 25.63 5.85
N ILE A 26 13.84 24.42 6.12
CA ILE A 26 12.66 24.15 6.96
C ILE A 26 12.87 24.52 8.44
N GLU A 27 11.79 24.82 9.13
CA GLU A 27 11.79 24.97 10.58
C GLU A 27 11.65 23.61 11.26
N LYS A 28 12.80 22.91 11.47
CA LYS A 28 12.82 21.54 12.01
C LYS A 28 11.94 21.33 13.24
N THR A 29 11.86 22.33 14.11
CA THR A 29 11.06 22.29 15.35
C THR A 29 9.55 22.15 15.10
N LEU A 30 9.04 22.52 13.92
CA LEU A 30 7.65 22.33 13.56
C LEU A 30 7.34 20.86 13.21
N TYR A 31 8.35 20.11 12.81
CA TYR A 31 8.20 18.77 12.25
C TYR A 31 8.77 17.66 13.12
N MET A 32 9.90 17.91 13.79
CA MET A 32 10.72 16.88 14.43
C MET A 32 10.90 17.15 15.91
N SER A 33 10.85 16.09 16.73
CA SER A 33 11.05 16.16 18.18
C SER A 33 12.52 15.97 18.61
N SER A 34 13.36 15.39 17.73
CA SER A 34 14.75 15.04 17.98
C SER A 34 15.62 15.21 16.73
N GLU A 35 16.94 15.04 16.87
CA GLU A 35 17.90 15.12 15.74
C GLU A 35 17.79 13.97 14.70
N ASN A 36 16.89 13.02 14.89
CA ASN A 36 16.83 11.77 14.12
C ASN A 36 16.17 11.89 12.75
N ASN A 37 15.87 13.10 12.23
CA ASN A 37 15.19 13.32 10.95
C ASN A 37 13.87 12.51 10.77
N ILE A 38 13.14 12.28 11.88
CA ILE A 38 11.81 11.66 11.88
C ILE A 38 10.77 12.76 12.05
N VAL A 39 9.89 12.90 11.08
CA VAL A 39 8.72 13.79 11.17
C VAL A 39 7.70 13.16 12.09
N ASP A 40 7.29 13.91 13.11
CA ASP A 40 6.53 13.40 14.26
C ASP A 40 5.04 13.78 14.15
N ALA A 41 4.16 12.78 14.09
CA ALA A 41 2.72 12.96 14.13
C ALA A 41 2.25 13.80 15.33
N GLY A 42 2.91 13.66 16.49
CA GLY A 42 2.56 14.40 17.70
C GLY A 42 2.71 15.92 17.58
N ARG A 43 3.47 16.40 16.59
CA ARG A 43 3.60 17.84 16.27
C ARG A 43 2.61 18.32 15.21
N LEU A 44 2.10 17.39 14.39
CA LEU A 44 1.30 17.69 13.22
C LEU A 44 -0.18 17.40 13.42
N LEU A 45 -0.53 16.50 14.34
CA LEU A 45 -1.90 16.15 14.68
C LEU A 45 -2.37 16.90 15.93
N ASP A 46 -3.56 17.45 15.88
CA ASP A 46 -4.23 17.94 17.10
C ASP A 46 -4.55 16.75 18.03
N ALA A 47 -4.55 17.01 19.35
CA ALA A 47 -4.81 15.98 20.35
C ALA A 47 -6.09 15.17 20.08
N GLY A 48 -5.97 13.85 20.10
CA GLY A 48 -7.08 12.91 19.88
C GLY A 48 -7.53 12.72 18.43
N LYS A 49 -6.87 13.35 17.46
CA LYS A 49 -7.12 13.10 16.03
C LYS A 49 -6.24 11.96 15.54
N MET A 50 -6.79 11.17 14.63
CA MET A 50 -6.10 10.08 13.93
C MET A 50 -5.76 10.43 12.48
N ILE A 51 -6.33 11.53 11.97
CA ILE A 51 -6.10 12.07 10.64
C ILE A 51 -6.20 13.59 10.65
N GLN A 52 -5.29 14.22 9.95
CA GLN A 52 -5.30 15.67 9.68
C GLN A 52 -4.67 15.94 8.33
N ILE A 53 -4.96 17.12 7.74
CA ILE A 53 -4.32 17.56 6.50
C ILE A 53 -3.53 18.84 6.73
N ARG A 54 -2.50 19.00 5.89
CA ARG A 54 -1.72 20.24 5.72
C ARG A 54 -1.52 20.51 4.24
N THR A 55 -1.37 21.76 3.87
CA THR A 55 -0.80 22.12 2.57
C THR A 55 0.67 21.70 2.54
N HIS A 56 1.10 21.16 1.43
CA HIS A 56 2.51 20.84 1.17
C HIS A 56 3.34 22.13 1.19
N THR A 57 4.45 22.16 1.94
CA THR A 57 5.29 23.37 2.07
C THR A 57 6.06 23.60 0.78
N ARG A 58 5.84 24.76 0.15
CA ARG A 58 6.46 25.18 -1.11
C ARG A 58 7.77 25.93 -0.84
N PHE A 59 8.51 26.23 -1.90
CA PHE A 59 9.69 27.13 -1.94
C PHE A 59 10.91 26.66 -1.16
N VAL A 60 10.90 25.45 -0.65
CA VAL A 60 11.99 24.93 0.20
C VAL A 60 12.34 23.50 -0.14
N HIS A 61 13.61 23.15 -0.04
CA HIS A 61 14.08 21.77 -0.04
C HIS A 61 13.83 21.15 1.33
N PHE A 62 13.08 20.05 1.39
CA PHE A 62 12.89 19.26 2.60
C PHE A 62 13.90 18.10 2.58
N PRO A 63 14.88 18.06 3.48
CA PRO A 63 15.95 17.07 3.46
C PRO A 63 15.42 15.67 3.77
N LYS A 64 16.22 14.66 3.46
CA LYS A 64 15.88 13.24 3.67
C LYS A 64 15.41 12.98 5.10
N HIS A 65 14.22 12.39 5.21
CA HIS A 65 13.54 12.11 6.48
C HIS A 65 12.67 10.85 6.37
N THR A 66 12.13 10.40 7.49
CA THR A 66 11.09 9.38 7.62
C THR A 66 9.95 9.94 8.48
N HIS A 67 8.89 9.15 8.67
CA HIS A 67 7.71 9.53 9.43
C HIS A 67 7.42 8.49 10.54
N ASN A 68 6.77 8.88 11.63
CA ASN A 68 6.16 7.93 12.57
C ASN A 68 4.65 7.73 12.33
N TYR A 69 4.18 8.13 11.13
CA TYR A 69 2.80 8.02 10.66
C TYR A 69 2.79 7.62 9.17
N ILE A 70 1.61 7.33 8.63
CA ILE A 70 1.43 7.12 7.19
C ILE A 70 1.16 8.47 6.56
N GLU A 71 1.96 8.84 5.56
CA GLU A 71 1.71 10.03 4.77
C GLU A 71 0.99 9.67 3.48
N VAL A 72 -0.08 10.40 3.17
CA VAL A 72 -0.71 10.34 1.83
C VAL A 72 -0.66 11.72 1.23
N ILE A 73 -0.06 11.85 0.05
CA ILE A 73 0.04 13.13 -0.66
C ILE A 73 -0.89 13.09 -1.86
N TYR A 74 -1.74 14.10 -1.98
CA TYR A 74 -2.57 14.32 -3.16
C TYR A 74 -2.18 15.62 -3.85
N MET A 75 -1.89 15.53 -5.14
CA MET A 75 -1.51 16.70 -5.94
C MET A 75 -2.75 17.39 -6.49
N CYS A 76 -3.05 18.57 -5.98
CA CYS A 76 -4.22 19.36 -6.35
C CYS A 76 -4.02 20.15 -7.64
N SER A 77 -2.82 20.68 -7.86
CA SER A 77 -2.43 21.46 -9.04
C SER A 77 -0.91 21.38 -9.25
N GLY A 78 -0.44 21.39 -10.47
CA GLY A 78 1.00 21.37 -10.80
C GLY A 78 1.65 20.01 -10.57
N SER A 79 2.88 20.02 -10.02
CA SER A 79 3.65 18.81 -9.74
C SER A 79 4.67 19.01 -8.63
N THR A 80 5.02 17.94 -7.91
CA THR A 80 6.12 17.93 -6.93
C THR A 80 7.10 16.81 -7.25
N ARG A 81 8.39 17.05 -6.98
CA ARG A 81 9.45 16.05 -7.14
C ARG A 81 9.92 15.55 -5.78
N HIS A 82 9.93 14.25 -5.63
CA HIS A 82 10.37 13.54 -4.45
C HIS A 82 11.48 12.55 -4.80
N VAL A 83 12.36 12.25 -3.83
CA VAL A 83 13.21 11.05 -3.88
C VAL A 83 12.77 10.14 -2.74
N ILE A 84 12.19 9.00 -3.08
CA ILE A 84 11.63 8.05 -2.11
C ILE A 84 12.42 6.75 -2.18
N ASN A 85 13.04 6.35 -1.07
CA ASN A 85 13.92 5.18 -1.00
C ASN A 85 15.06 5.21 -2.05
N GLY A 86 15.47 6.41 -2.47
CA GLY A 86 16.50 6.62 -3.49
C GLY A 86 15.98 6.64 -4.93
N GLU A 87 14.66 6.60 -5.13
CA GLU A 87 14.01 6.64 -6.45
C GLU A 87 13.36 8.00 -6.70
N ASP A 88 13.54 8.55 -7.91
CA ASP A 88 12.90 9.79 -8.33
C ASP A 88 11.42 9.56 -8.61
N VAL A 89 10.55 10.30 -7.94
CA VAL A 89 9.10 10.25 -8.08
C VAL A 89 8.57 11.65 -8.38
N ILE A 90 7.94 11.83 -9.53
CA ILE A 90 7.22 13.05 -9.87
C ILE A 90 5.74 12.81 -9.68
N LEU A 91 5.16 13.47 -8.68
CA LEU A 91 3.73 13.46 -8.40
C LEU A 91 3.05 14.58 -9.17
N ARG A 92 2.08 14.25 -10.02
CA ARG A 92 1.36 15.20 -10.88
C ARG A 92 -0.07 15.39 -10.42
N GLN A 93 -0.70 16.47 -10.88
CA GLN A 93 -2.09 16.79 -10.57
C GLN A 93 -3.01 15.58 -10.73
N GLY A 94 -3.84 15.33 -9.69
CA GLY A 94 -4.80 14.24 -9.62
C GLY A 94 -4.18 12.88 -9.20
N GLU A 95 -2.88 12.84 -8.94
CA GLU A 95 -2.20 11.62 -8.48
C GLU A 95 -2.13 11.53 -6.96
N LEU A 96 -2.03 10.31 -6.44
CA LEU A 96 -1.92 9.97 -5.02
C LEU A 96 -0.63 9.23 -4.75
N LEU A 97 0.07 9.62 -3.68
CA LEU A 97 1.29 8.99 -3.20
C LEU A 97 1.10 8.59 -1.73
N PHE A 98 1.19 7.30 -1.44
CA PHE A 98 1.14 6.74 -0.08
C PHE A 98 2.55 6.38 0.35
N LEU A 99 2.97 6.82 1.53
CA LEU A 99 4.25 6.48 2.13
C LEU A 99 4.04 5.81 3.49
N SER A 100 4.70 4.68 3.70
CA SER A 100 4.76 4.01 4.99
C SER A 100 5.65 4.79 5.98
N GLN A 101 5.58 4.44 7.26
CA GLN A 101 6.39 5.07 8.31
C GLN A 101 7.90 4.93 8.05
N MET A 102 8.33 3.86 7.40
CA MET A 102 9.75 3.56 7.17
C MET A 102 10.27 4.02 5.80
N ALA A 103 9.39 4.54 4.94
CA ALA A 103 9.82 5.10 3.67
C ALA A 103 10.68 6.35 3.91
N THR A 104 11.86 6.38 3.30
CA THR A 104 12.67 7.62 3.32
C THR A 104 12.21 8.53 2.21
N GLN A 105 12.03 9.80 2.52
CA GLN A 105 11.59 10.81 1.57
C GLN A 105 12.51 12.04 1.62
N GLU A 106 12.82 12.59 0.45
CA GLU A 106 13.43 13.89 0.25
C GLU A 106 12.57 14.65 -0.75
N ILE A 107 12.32 15.94 -0.52
CA ILE A 107 11.39 16.73 -1.33
C ILE A 107 12.11 17.93 -1.91
N TYR A 108 12.01 18.09 -3.21
CA TYR A 108 12.56 19.25 -3.93
C TYR A 108 11.60 20.44 -3.87
N PRO A 109 12.12 21.67 -3.96
CA PRO A 109 11.31 22.87 -3.88
C PRO A 109 10.16 22.85 -4.90
N ALA A 110 8.94 23.07 -4.42
CA ALA A 110 7.75 23.28 -5.23
C ALA A 110 7.56 24.78 -5.54
N GLY A 111 6.98 25.10 -6.68
CA GLY A 111 6.64 26.45 -7.08
C GLY A 111 5.32 26.95 -6.50
N GLU A 112 4.96 28.19 -6.82
CA GLU A 112 3.76 28.85 -6.30
C GLU A 112 2.47 28.13 -6.73
N GLU A 113 2.43 27.61 -7.96
CA GLU A 113 1.26 26.92 -8.55
C GLU A 113 1.22 25.41 -8.23
N ASP A 114 2.27 24.89 -7.57
CA ASP A 114 2.35 23.48 -7.18
C ASP A 114 1.66 23.27 -5.84
N ILE A 115 0.38 22.93 -5.87
CA ILE A 115 -0.46 22.78 -4.69
C ILE A 115 -0.70 21.32 -4.41
N ALA A 116 -0.21 20.82 -3.27
CA ALA A 116 -0.50 19.51 -2.78
C ALA A 116 -1.05 19.54 -1.34
N VAL A 117 -1.75 18.49 -0.97
CA VAL A 117 -2.24 18.25 0.39
C VAL A 117 -1.62 16.98 0.94
N ASN A 118 -0.97 17.10 2.10
CA ASN A 118 -0.43 15.99 2.85
C ASN A 118 -1.44 15.57 3.92
N PHE A 119 -1.85 14.32 3.90
CA PHE A 119 -2.62 13.68 4.96
C PHE A 119 -1.66 13.04 5.94
N ILE A 120 -1.74 13.42 7.19
CA ILE A 120 -1.04 12.83 8.32
C ILE A 120 -1.98 11.84 8.96
N ILE A 121 -1.67 10.54 8.92
CA ILE A 121 -2.60 9.48 9.27
C ILE A 121 -1.93 8.49 10.22
N LEU A 122 -2.52 8.31 11.41
CA LEU A 122 -2.11 7.22 12.29
C LEU A 122 -2.59 5.87 11.69
N PRO A 123 -1.77 4.81 11.75
CA PRO A 123 -2.11 3.51 11.13
C PRO A 123 -3.50 3.00 11.51
N GLU A 124 -3.89 3.15 12.78
CA GLU A 124 -5.16 2.66 13.31
C GLU A 124 -6.39 3.30 12.62
N PHE A 125 -6.22 4.45 11.96
CA PHE A 125 -7.29 5.06 11.18
C PHE A 125 -7.72 4.18 10.00
N PHE A 126 -6.79 3.38 9.47
CA PHE A 126 -7.04 2.52 8.31
C PHE A 126 -7.76 1.21 8.64
N GLU A 127 -7.85 0.81 9.92
CA GLU A 127 -8.53 -0.44 10.33
C GLU A 127 -9.96 -0.53 9.79
N TYR A 128 -10.71 0.57 9.85
CA TYR A 128 -12.08 0.60 9.33
C TYR A 128 -12.13 0.36 7.81
N GLY A 129 -11.27 1.03 7.06
CA GLY A 129 -11.16 0.86 5.61
C GLY A 129 -10.68 -0.55 5.23
N LEU A 130 -9.72 -1.09 5.96
CA LEU A 130 -9.21 -2.45 5.76
C LEU A 130 -10.32 -3.50 5.93
N ASN A 131 -11.20 -3.32 6.92
CA ASN A 131 -12.34 -4.21 7.16
C ASN A 131 -13.42 -4.14 6.07
N MET A 132 -13.44 -3.09 5.24
CA MET A 132 -14.33 -2.98 4.07
C MET A 132 -13.76 -3.71 2.85
N MET A 133 -12.44 -3.99 2.84
CA MET A 133 -11.77 -4.69 1.74
C MET A 133 -11.95 -6.19 1.90
N GLU A 134 -12.27 -6.88 0.80
CA GLU A 134 -12.26 -8.34 0.80
C GLU A 134 -10.87 -8.89 1.14
N PRO A 135 -10.78 -10.10 1.75
CA PRO A 135 -9.51 -10.67 2.19
C PRO A 135 -8.59 -11.13 1.03
N GLU A 136 -8.85 -10.64 -0.16
CA GLU A 136 -8.00 -10.89 -1.34
C GLU A 136 -6.68 -10.14 -1.22
N GLU A 137 -5.58 -10.81 -1.57
CA GLU A 137 -4.25 -10.20 -1.56
C GLU A 137 -4.12 -9.22 -2.72
N ASN A 138 -3.98 -7.93 -2.39
CA ASN A 138 -3.55 -6.91 -3.32
C ASN A 138 -2.52 -5.98 -2.66
N GLN A 139 -1.81 -5.20 -3.49
CA GLN A 139 -0.72 -4.34 -3.03
C GLN A 139 -1.16 -3.32 -1.99
N LEU A 140 -2.31 -2.68 -2.19
CA LEU A 140 -2.81 -1.67 -1.25
C LEU A 140 -3.16 -2.31 0.09
N ARG A 141 -3.82 -3.46 0.07
CA ARG A 141 -4.16 -4.19 1.30
C ARG A 141 -2.91 -4.64 2.06
N SER A 142 -1.94 -5.21 1.36
CA SER A 142 -0.66 -5.60 1.95
C SER A 142 0.07 -4.41 2.54
N PHE A 143 0.17 -3.30 1.80
CA PHE A 143 0.76 -2.05 2.28
C PHE A 143 0.10 -1.56 3.59
N ILE A 144 -1.24 -1.55 3.65
CA ILE A 144 -1.98 -1.13 4.85
C ILE A 144 -1.70 -2.07 6.03
N ILE A 145 -1.70 -3.39 5.80
CA ILE A 145 -1.42 -4.39 6.83
C ILE A 145 0.01 -4.19 7.38
N ASP A 146 0.99 -3.98 6.52
CA ASP A 146 2.39 -3.77 6.92
C ASP A 146 2.53 -2.49 7.75
N CYS A 147 1.83 -1.42 7.36
CA CYS A 147 1.76 -0.19 8.14
C CYS A 147 1.14 -0.40 9.53
N LEU A 148 0.06 -1.20 9.63
CA LEU A 148 -0.61 -1.51 10.90
C LEU A 148 0.24 -2.37 11.82
N LYS A 149 1.02 -3.31 11.28
CA LYS A 149 1.94 -4.15 12.06
C LYS A 149 3.16 -3.39 12.57
N GLY A 150 3.47 -2.23 11.98
CA GLY A 150 4.66 -1.45 12.33
C GLY A 150 5.96 -2.19 12.03
N GLU A 151 5.95 -3.11 11.06
CA GLU A 151 7.13 -3.88 10.70
C GLU A 151 8.22 -2.94 10.14
N LYS A 152 9.43 -3.06 10.69
CA LYS A 152 10.60 -2.24 10.27
C LYS A 152 10.99 -2.45 8.80
N GLU A 153 10.49 -3.50 8.18
CA GLU A 153 10.72 -3.86 6.79
C GLU A 153 9.68 -3.27 5.82
N ALA A 154 8.58 -2.68 6.33
CA ALA A 154 7.56 -2.02 5.53
C ALA A 154 8.05 -0.65 5.01
N THR A 155 9.08 -0.64 4.19
CA THR A 155 9.68 0.58 3.62
C THR A 155 8.98 1.05 2.35
N GLY A 156 7.75 0.56 2.10
CA GLY A 156 7.08 0.75 0.83
C GLY A 156 6.45 2.12 0.64
N TYR A 157 6.22 2.45 -0.63
CA TYR A 157 5.32 3.50 -1.07
C TYR A 157 4.44 2.99 -2.22
N LEU A 158 3.28 3.62 -2.42
CA LEU A 158 2.40 3.36 -3.55
C LEU A 158 2.09 4.69 -4.25
N HIS A 159 2.33 4.75 -5.57
CA HIS A 159 2.04 5.91 -6.38
C HIS A 159 0.94 5.57 -7.38
N PHE A 160 -0.26 6.13 -7.19
CA PHE A 160 -1.43 5.93 -8.06
C PHE A 160 -1.58 7.07 -9.05
N LYS A 161 -1.49 6.79 -10.35
CA LYS A 161 -1.74 7.72 -11.46
C LYS A 161 -3.23 7.70 -11.84
N VAL A 162 -4.05 8.26 -10.97
CA VAL A 162 -5.53 8.17 -11.03
C VAL A 162 -6.22 9.48 -11.37
N ALA A 163 -5.51 10.41 -12.01
CA ALA A 163 -6.04 11.72 -12.38
C ALA A 163 -7.34 11.66 -13.24
N ASP A 164 -7.49 10.62 -14.04
CA ASP A 164 -8.63 10.34 -14.91
C ASP A 164 -9.73 9.49 -14.25
N VAL A 165 -9.59 9.10 -12.98
CA VAL A 165 -10.54 8.24 -12.27
C VAL A 165 -11.46 9.08 -11.40
N LEU A 166 -12.58 9.54 -11.98
CA LEU A 166 -13.53 10.45 -11.32
C LEU A 166 -13.98 9.99 -9.91
N PRO A 167 -14.33 8.71 -9.66
CA PRO A 167 -14.70 8.27 -8.31
C PRO A 167 -13.58 8.48 -7.27
N VAL A 168 -12.32 8.24 -7.64
CA VAL A 168 -11.17 8.49 -6.78
C VAL A 168 -11.03 9.99 -6.50
N GLN A 169 -11.09 10.82 -7.55
CA GLN A 169 -11.00 12.28 -7.42
C GLN A 169 -12.06 12.82 -6.47
N ASN A 170 -13.33 12.42 -6.64
CA ASN A 170 -14.43 12.84 -5.79
C ASN A 170 -14.24 12.45 -4.32
N LEU A 171 -13.77 11.23 -4.04
CA LEU A 171 -13.56 10.75 -2.67
C LEU A 171 -12.41 11.49 -1.98
N VAL A 172 -11.32 11.76 -2.70
CA VAL A 172 -10.20 12.55 -2.16
C VAL A 172 -10.63 13.99 -1.89
N GLU A 173 -11.34 14.62 -2.80
CA GLU A 173 -11.88 15.98 -2.60
C GLU A 173 -12.83 16.06 -1.41
N ASN A 174 -13.71 15.07 -1.23
CA ASN A 174 -14.57 14.97 -0.06
C ASN A 174 -13.78 14.87 1.25
N LEU A 175 -12.70 14.07 1.27
CA LEU A 175 -11.82 13.98 2.44
C LEU A 175 -11.15 15.32 2.74
N ILE A 176 -10.59 15.98 1.74
CA ILE A 176 -9.94 17.29 1.88
C ILE A 176 -10.95 18.31 2.39
N TRP A 177 -12.11 18.40 1.76
CA TRP A 177 -13.15 19.35 2.12
C TRP A 177 -13.63 19.16 3.56
N THR A 178 -13.90 17.90 3.97
CA THR A 178 -14.38 17.56 5.32
C THR A 178 -13.33 17.87 6.39
N LEU A 179 -12.07 17.58 6.10
CA LEU A 179 -10.95 17.82 7.03
C LEU A 179 -10.63 19.32 7.13
N TRP A 180 -10.66 20.04 6.01
CA TRP A 180 -10.41 21.48 5.95
C TRP A 180 -11.44 22.28 6.73
N ASN A 181 -12.74 22.02 6.50
CA ASN A 181 -13.84 22.75 7.11
C ASN A 181 -14.13 22.33 8.56
N ARG A 182 -13.39 21.37 9.13
CA ARG A 182 -13.49 20.95 10.53
C ARG A 182 -14.91 20.59 10.97
N LEU A 183 -15.67 19.89 10.13
CA LEU A 183 -17.05 19.50 10.42
C LEU A 183 -17.17 18.65 11.70
N PRO A 184 -18.27 18.78 12.47
CA PRO A 184 -18.53 17.89 13.62
C PRO A 184 -18.76 16.44 13.14
N ASN A 185 -18.53 15.45 14.01
CA ASN A 185 -18.75 14.01 13.76
C ASN A 185 -18.07 13.42 12.53
N LYS A 186 -17.07 14.10 12.00
CA LYS A 186 -16.39 13.75 10.74
C LYS A 186 -15.57 12.46 10.80
N ARG A 187 -15.25 11.92 12.00
CA ARG A 187 -14.38 10.74 12.12
C ARG A 187 -14.95 9.54 11.34
N ARG A 188 -16.21 9.16 11.60
CA ARG A 188 -16.85 8.04 10.91
C ARG A 188 -17.03 8.29 9.42
N THR A 189 -17.41 9.50 9.05
CA THR A 189 -17.54 9.89 7.63
C THR A 189 -16.20 9.76 6.92
N ASN A 190 -15.11 10.30 7.50
CA ASN A 190 -13.77 10.21 6.90
C ASN A 190 -13.26 8.77 6.85
N GLN A 191 -13.53 7.93 7.85
CA GLN A 191 -13.19 6.51 7.83
C GLN A 191 -13.94 5.76 6.73
N ALA A 192 -15.26 6.02 6.57
CA ALA A 192 -16.04 5.41 5.50
C ALA A 192 -15.58 5.89 4.11
N THR A 193 -15.32 7.20 3.95
CA THR A 193 -14.80 7.76 2.69
C THR A 193 -13.43 7.18 2.34
N MET A 194 -12.56 7.00 3.33
CA MET A 194 -11.25 6.34 3.12
C MET A 194 -11.42 4.87 2.72
N GLY A 195 -12.37 4.14 3.35
CA GLY A 195 -12.68 2.78 2.96
C GLY A 195 -13.20 2.68 1.52
N LEU A 196 -14.10 3.57 1.12
CA LEU A 196 -14.56 3.68 -0.27
C LEU A 196 -13.42 4.02 -1.23
N LEU A 197 -12.52 4.92 -0.83
CA LEU A 197 -11.32 5.25 -1.61
C LEU A 197 -10.44 4.01 -1.81
N PHE A 198 -10.23 3.21 -0.78
CA PHE A 198 -9.48 1.95 -0.90
C PHE A 198 -10.12 0.98 -1.87
N LEU A 199 -11.45 0.78 -1.79
CA LEU A 199 -12.18 -0.08 -2.74
C LEU A 199 -12.04 0.41 -4.19
N GLN A 200 -12.05 1.72 -4.42
CA GLN A 200 -11.82 2.27 -5.77
C GLN A 200 -10.36 2.09 -6.22
N LEU A 201 -9.38 2.30 -5.34
CA LEU A 201 -7.97 2.13 -5.67
C LEU A 201 -7.61 0.66 -5.93
N MET A 202 -8.28 -0.31 -5.29
CA MET A 202 -8.14 -1.73 -5.61
C MET A 202 -8.47 -2.04 -7.08
N ASN A 203 -9.43 -1.33 -7.66
CA ASN A 203 -9.79 -1.44 -9.08
C ASN A 203 -8.84 -0.68 -10.02
N CYS A 204 -7.82 0.01 -9.48
CA CYS A 204 -6.87 0.83 -10.24
C CYS A 204 -5.43 0.31 -10.13
N THR A 205 -5.24 -0.99 -9.98
CA THR A 205 -3.91 -1.61 -9.86
C THR A 205 -3.05 -1.42 -11.12
N ASP A 206 -3.69 -1.30 -12.28
CA ASP A 206 -3.05 -0.95 -13.55
C ASP A 206 -2.50 0.49 -13.59
N LYS A 207 -2.98 1.35 -12.69
CA LYS A 207 -2.56 2.76 -12.57
C LYS A 207 -1.52 2.99 -11.47
N LEU A 208 -1.04 1.95 -10.81
CA LEU A 208 0.14 2.05 -9.96
C LEU A 208 1.34 2.37 -10.85
N ALA A 209 2.03 3.46 -10.52
CA ALA A 209 3.28 3.79 -11.20
C ALA A 209 4.30 2.71 -10.91
N THR A 210 4.83 2.19 -11.99
CA THR A 210 5.87 1.18 -11.94
C THR A 210 7.14 1.82 -12.46
N ASP A 211 8.15 2.02 -11.59
CA ASP A 211 9.51 2.30 -12.04
C ASP A 211 10.12 1.13 -12.81
N GLU A 212 11.27 1.32 -13.47
CA GLU A 212 12.01 0.21 -14.11
C GLU A 212 12.36 -0.91 -13.11
N LYS A 213 12.60 -0.59 -11.84
CA LYS A 213 12.61 -1.57 -10.74
C LYS A 213 11.20 -2.12 -10.42
N ALA A 214 10.16 -1.38 -10.63
CA ALA A 214 8.78 -1.80 -10.48
C ALA A 214 8.25 -2.56 -11.71
N GLY A 215 8.84 -2.45 -12.88
CA GLY A 215 8.71 -3.48 -13.94
C GLY A 215 9.11 -4.85 -13.39
N GLN A 216 10.05 -4.84 -12.49
CA GLN A 216 10.51 -6.01 -11.73
C GLN A 216 9.48 -6.43 -10.67
N GLN A 217 8.90 -5.53 -9.91
CA GLN A 217 7.81 -5.79 -8.97
C GLN A 217 6.50 -6.15 -9.69
N LYS A 218 6.18 -5.49 -10.80
CA LYS A 218 5.01 -5.81 -11.65
C LYS A 218 5.04 -7.26 -12.11
N LEU A 219 6.21 -7.79 -12.50
CA LEU A 219 6.35 -9.19 -12.85
C LEU A 219 5.98 -10.11 -11.68
N VAL A 220 6.54 -9.85 -10.48
CA VAL A 220 6.24 -10.64 -9.28
C VAL A 220 4.75 -10.60 -8.95
N ILE A 221 4.13 -9.42 -9.04
CA ILE A 221 2.72 -9.22 -8.78
C ILE A 221 1.87 -9.97 -9.80
N SER A 222 2.19 -9.86 -11.10
CA SER A 222 1.48 -10.59 -12.14
C SER A 222 1.57 -12.11 -11.91
N VAL A 223 2.73 -12.59 -11.46
CA VAL A 223 2.93 -14.00 -11.09
C VAL A 223 2.08 -14.40 -9.89
N LEU A 224 2.09 -13.59 -8.82
CA LEU A 224 1.31 -13.88 -7.61
C LEU A 224 -0.19 -13.78 -7.87
N SER A 225 -0.64 -12.79 -8.62
CA SER A 225 -2.04 -12.64 -9.04
C SER A 225 -2.50 -13.82 -9.93
N TYR A 226 -1.65 -14.26 -10.86
CA TYR A 226 -1.96 -15.45 -11.65
C TYR A 226 -2.09 -16.71 -10.78
N ILE A 227 -1.14 -16.93 -9.84
CA ILE A 227 -1.19 -18.04 -8.89
C ILE A 227 -2.45 -17.96 -8.04
N GLU A 228 -2.83 -16.77 -7.57
CA GLU A 228 -4.05 -16.56 -6.76
C GLU A 228 -5.30 -17.05 -7.48
N ASN A 229 -5.45 -16.69 -8.76
CA ASN A 229 -6.64 -17.00 -9.54
C ASN A 229 -6.61 -18.38 -10.19
N HIS A 230 -5.42 -18.98 -10.39
CA HIS A 230 -5.23 -20.24 -11.15
C HIS A 230 -4.46 -21.31 -10.36
N TYR A 231 -4.40 -21.25 -9.02
CA TYR A 231 -3.59 -22.18 -8.22
C TYR A 231 -3.95 -23.67 -8.41
N ARG A 232 -5.19 -23.98 -8.84
CA ARG A 232 -5.62 -25.36 -9.05
C ARG A 232 -4.96 -26.02 -10.27
N GLU A 233 -4.88 -25.30 -11.36
CA GLU A 233 -4.50 -25.85 -12.67
C GLU A 233 -3.49 -24.97 -13.44
N GLY A 234 -3.16 -23.78 -12.92
CA GLY A 234 -2.32 -22.81 -13.62
C GLY A 234 -0.90 -23.31 -13.88
N GLU A 235 -0.45 -23.17 -15.11
CA GLU A 235 0.88 -23.56 -15.57
C GLU A 235 1.78 -22.35 -15.85
N LEU A 236 3.08 -22.51 -15.60
CA LEU A 236 4.06 -21.47 -15.89
C LEU A 236 4.12 -21.10 -17.38
N THR A 237 3.88 -22.05 -18.26
CA THR A 237 3.81 -21.86 -19.72
C THR A 237 2.67 -20.94 -20.14
N GLU A 238 1.49 -21.11 -19.55
CA GLU A 238 0.35 -20.22 -19.79
C GLU A 238 0.62 -18.81 -19.30
N LEU A 239 1.16 -18.69 -18.10
CA LEU A 239 1.57 -17.39 -17.53
C LEU A 239 2.62 -16.71 -18.41
N ALA A 240 3.64 -17.45 -18.87
CA ALA A 240 4.68 -16.91 -19.74
C ALA A 240 4.10 -16.37 -21.05
N ASN A 241 3.19 -17.14 -21.68
CA ASN A 241 2.50 -16.73 -22.90
C ASN A 241 1.63 -15.47 -22.66
N SER A 242 0.87 -15.42 -21.58
CA SER A 242 0.01 -14.27 -21.25
C SER A 242 0.80 -12.98 -21.02
N LEU A 243 2.01 -13.11 -20.48
CA LEU A 243 2.91 -11.99 -20.19
C LEU A 243 3.88 -11.70 -21.35
N HIS A 244 3.83 -12.48 -22.46
CA HIS A 244 4.74 -12.38 -23.61
C HIS A 244 6.21 -12.57 -23.26
N TYR A 245 6.53 -13.46 -22.30
CA TYR A 245 7.89 -13.80 -21.93
C TYR A 245 8.26 -15.25 -22.32
N ASP A 246 9.57 -15.47 -22.50
CA ASP A 246 10.10 -16.84 -22.58
C ASP A 246 9.95 -17.56 -21.23
N VAL A 247 9.50 -18.82 -21.24
CA VAL A 247 9.20 -19.59 -20.04
C VAL A 247 10.43 -19.83 -19.16
N HIS A 248 11.59 -20.05 -19.77
CA HIS A 248 12.84 -20.28 -19.03
C HIS A 248 13.36 -19.00 -18.41
N TRP A 249 13.21 -17.89 -19.13
CA TRP A 249 13.54 -16.57 -18.60
C TRP A 249 12.62 -16.24 -17.40
N LEU A 250 11.30 -16.41 -17.55
CA LEU A 250 10.32 -16.15 -16.50
C LEU A 250 10.59 -17.01 -15.26
N SER A 251 10.89 -18.30 -15.44
CA SER A 251 11.21 -19.21 -14.34
C SER A 251 12.42 -18.73 -13.51
N ARG A 252 13.49 -18.31 -14.19
CA ARG A 252 14.67 -17.75 -13.52
C ARG A 252 14.37 -16.45 -12.79
N GLU A 253 13.60 -15.59 -13.44
CA GLU A 253 13.28 -14.27 -12.92
C GLU A 253 12.39 -14.36 -11.68
N ILE A 254 11.40 -15.25 -11.68
CA ILE A 254 10.58 -15.55 -10.49
C ILE A 254 11.48 -15.99 -9.33
N LYS A 255 12.39 -16.93 -9.55
CA LYS A 255 13.28 -17.44 -8.50
C LYS A 255 14.24 -16.35 -7.99
N ASN A 256 14.81 -15.54 -8.88
CA ASN A 256 15.72 -14.46 -8.51
C ASN A 256 15.05 -13.41 -7.62
N ARG A 257 13.77 -13.09 -7.89
CA ARG A 257 13.05 -12.00 -7.21
C ARG A 257 12.34 -12.44 -5.95
N THR A 258 11.79 -13.67 -5.95
CA THR A 258 10.99 -14.17 -4.83
C THR A 258 11.76 -15.12 -3.90
N GLY A 259 12.95 -15.53 -4.31
CA GLY A 259 13.70 -16.59 -3.64
C GLY A 259 13.09 -17.99 -3.80
N LYS A 260 11.95 -18.13 -4.52
CA LYS A 260 11.19 -19.36 -4.70
C LYS A 260 10.92 -19.64 -6.17
N THR A 261 10.85 -20.90 -6.53
CA THR A 261 10.38 -21.30 -7.86
C THR A 261 8.88 -21.11 -7.99
N TYR A 262 8.36 -20.99 -9.22
CA TYR A 262 6.93 -20.98 -9.50
C TYR A 262 6.18 -22.16 -8.84
N THR A 263 6.76 -23.37 -8.94
CA THR A 263 6.20 -24.57 -8.32
C THR A 263 6.10 -24.46 -6.79
N GLU A 264 7.09 -23.86 -6.14
CA GLU A 264 7.07 -23.63 -4.69
C GLU A 264 6.02 -22.58 -4.29
N LEU A 265 5.83 -21.54 -5.11
CA LEU A 265 4.81 -20.51 -4.88
C LEU A 265 3.41 -21.09 -5.01
N ILE A 266 3.10 -21.80 -6.11
CA ILE A 266 1.78 -22.41 -6.32
C ILE A 266 1.47 -23.50 -5.27
N GLN A 267 2.49 -24.28 -4.88
CA GLN A 267 2.35 -25.26 -3.81
C GLN A 267 2.06 -24.59 -2.47
N ALA A 268 2.71 -23.47 -2.18
CA ALA A 268 2.45 -22.70 -0.96
C ALA A 268 1.01 -22.19 -0.90
N LYS A 269 0.46 -21.69 -2.03
CA LYS A 269 -0.94 -21.24 -2.15
C LYS A 269 -1.91 -22.41 -1.98
N ARG A 270 -1.73 -23.52 -2.73
CA ARG A 270 -2.58 -24.71 -2.61
C ARG A 270 -2.66 -25.23 -1.16
N LEU A 271 -1.52 -25.31 -0.47
CA LEU A 271 -1.47 -25.76 0.91
C LEU A 271 -2.09 -24.75 1.89
N GLY A 272 -1.98 -23.44 1.64
CA GLY A 272 -2.67 -22.41 2.40
C GLY A 272 -4.19 -22.54 2.27
N GLN A 273 -4.68 -22.69 1.05
CA GLN A 273 -6.10 -22.89 0.79
C GLN A 273 -6.61 -24.21 1.41
N ALA A 274 -5.82 -25.29 1.34
CA ALA A 274 -6.17 -26.56 2.00
C ALA A 274 -6.29 -26.38 3.53
N ALA A 275 -5.38 -25.66 4.16
CA ALA A 275 -5.43 -25.38 5.60
C ALA A 275 -6.69 -24.59 5.97
N TYR A 276 -7.06 -23.61 5.17
CA TYR A 276 -8.31 -22.86 5.33
C TYR A 276 -9.54 -23.80 5.23
N LEU A 277 -9.65 -24.60 4.15
CA LEU A 277 -10.77 -25.51 3.95
C LEU A 277 -10.88 -26.58 5.06
N LEU A 278 -9.74 -27.07 5.57
CA LEU A 278 -9.70 -28.00 6.71
C LEU A 278 -10.31 -27.39 7.98
N SER A 279 -10.11 -26.09 8.19
CA SER A 279 -10.59 -25.39 9.39
C SER A 279 -12.02 -24.86 9.24
N ALA A 280 -12.40 -24.45 8.01
CA ALA A 280 -13.64 -23.73 7.74
C ALA A 280 -14.78 -24.63 7.24
N THR A 281 -14.50 -25.87 6.81
CA THR A 281 -15.50 -26.75 6.19
C THR A 281 -15.49 -28.16 6.74
N GLY A 282 -16.60 -28.90 6.49
CA GLY A 282 -16.72 -30.34 6.77
C GLY A 282 -16.21 -31.25 5.65
N MET A 283 -15.63 -30.74 4.57
CA MET A 283 -15.15 -31.52 3.42
C MET A 283 -14.15 -32.59 3.88
N SER A 284 -14.17 -33.77 3.27
CA SER A 284 -13.16 -34.80 3.53
C SER A 284 -11.76 -34.34 3.09
N VAL A 285 -10.72 -34.96 3.65
CA VAL A 285 -9.34 -34.66 3.24
C VAL A 285 -9.10 -34.95 1.76
N ALA A 286 -9.79 -35.97 1.20
CA ALA A 286 -9.71 -36.32 -0.19
C ALA A 286 -10.34 -35.23 -1.09
N GLU A 287 -11.54 -34.80 -0.75
CA GLU A 287 -12.21 -33.68 -1.47
C GLU A 287 -11.40 -32.39 -1.40
N ILE A 288 -10.79 -32.07 -0.26
CA ILE A 288 -9.91 -30.89 -0.14
C ILE A 288 -8.66 -31.04 -1.01
N SER A 289 -8.03 -32.25 -1.03
CA SER A 289 -6.87 -32.49 -1.88
C SER A 289 -7.17 -32.20 -3.34
N GLU A 290 -8.30 -32.71 -3.84
CA GLU A 290 -8.78 -32.49 -5.20
C GLU A 290 -9.16 -31.00 -5.44
N ALA A 291 -9.90 -30.41 -4.52
CA ALA A 291 -10.34 -29.02 -4.61
C ALA A 291 -9.19 -28.00 -4.70
N VAL A 292 -8.03 -28.33 -4.13
CA VAL A 292 -6.84 -27.47 -4.21
C VAL A 292 -5.83 -27.89 -5.30
N GLY A 293 -6.20 -28.84 -6.18
CA GLY A 293 -5.43 -29.22 -7.36
C GLY A 293 -4.38 -30.30 -7.11
N TYR A 294 -4.65 -31.28 -6.25
CA TYR A 294 -3.80 -32.47 -6.08
C TYR A 294 -4.60 -33.75 -6.36
N ASP A 295 -4.29 -34.43 -7.45
CA ASP A 295 -4.88 -35.73 -7.81
C ASP A 295 -4.34 -36.86 -6.94
N ASN A 296 -3.11 -36.73 -6.42
CA ASN A 296 -2.49 -37.74 -5.57
C ASN A 296 -2.57 -37.38 -4.10
N ILE A 297 -3.53 -37.96 -3.39
CA ILE A 297 -3.77 -37.74 -1.97
C ILE A 297 -2.55 -38.09 -1.08
N SER A 298 -1.78 -39.14 -1.44
CA SER A 298 -0.59 -39.53 -0.66
C SER A 298 0.51 -38.47 -0.77
N TYR A 299 0.69 -37.91 -1.97
CA TYR A 299 1.59 -36.79 -2.18
C TYR A 299 1.14 -35.55 -1.39
N PHE A 300 -0.17 -35.21 -1.46
CA PHE A 300 -0.75 -34.12 -0.65
C PHE A 300 -0.48 -34.28 0.84
N HIS A 301 -0.75 -35.45 1.43
CA HIS A 301 -0.47 -35.71 2.84
C HIS A 301 0.99 -35.45 3.20
N ARG A 302 1.93 -35.93 2.38
CA ARG A 302 3.37 -35.77 2.61
C ARG A 302 3.80 -34.30 2.61
N ILE A 303 3.38 -33.52 1.61
CA ILE A 303 3.77 -32.10 1.49
C ILE A 303 3.06 -31.23 2.53
N PHE A 304 1.80 -31.54 2.88
CA PHE A 304 1.08 -30.85 3.93
C PHE A 304 1.77 -31.05 5.29
N GLN A 305 2.10 -32.32 5.61
CA GLN A 305 2.85 -32.64 6.84
C GLN A 305 4.23 -31.97 6.87
N LYS A 306 4.93 -31.91 5.74
CA LYS A 306 6.20 -31.20 5.64
C LYS A 306 6.05 -29.70 5.96
N LYS A 307 4.99 -29.06 5.47
CA LYS A 307 4.76 -27.60 5.66
C LYS A 307 4.27 -27.27 7.07
N TYR A 308 3.27 -28.01 7.58
CA TYR A 308 2.60 -27.70 8.85
C TYR A 308 3.07 -28.56 10.04
N GLY A 309 3.95 -29.57 9.79
CA GLY A 309 4.49 -30.46 10.81
C GLY A 309 3.50 -31.49 11.37
N MET A 310 2.29 -31.57 10.79
CA MET A 310 1.23 -32.49 11.18
C MET A 310 0.39 -32.89 9.98
N THR A 311 -0.33 -34.02 10.11
CA THR A 311 -1.23 -34.49 9.04
C THR A 311 -2.45 -33.57 8.89
N PRO A 312 -3.10 -33.52 7.71
CA PRO A 312 -4.33 -32.73 7.49
C PRO A 312 -5.43 -33.03 8.53
N ARG A 313 -5.60 -34.30 8.90
CA ARG A 313 -6.58 -34.70 9.91
C ARG A 313 -6.29 -34.11 11.30
N LYS A 314 -5.03 -34.15 11.75
CA LYS A 314 -4.60 -33.53 13.02
C LYS A 314 -4.74 -32.01 13.00
N TYR A 315 -4.44 -31.40 11.88
CA TYR A 315 -4.61 -29.96 11.65
C TYR A 315 -6.07 -29.54 11.85
N ARG A 316 -7.02 -30.28 11.27
CA ARG A 316 -8.47 -30.05 11.44
C ARG A 316 -8.91 -30.13 12.89
N LEU A 317 -8.38 -31.08 13.66
CA LEU A 317 -8.73 -31.28 15.07
C LEU A 317 -8.10 -30.22 16.00
N GLY A 318 -7.33 -29.28 15.48
CA GLY A 318 -6.67 -28.24 16.29
C GLY A 318 -5.56 -28.77 17.18
N GLU A 319 -5.08 -30.00 16.94
CA GLU A 319 -3.99 -30.58 17.72
C GLU A 319 -2.73 -29.78 17.58
N LYS A 320 -2.32 -29.04 18.64
CA LYS A 320 -1.04 -28.32 18.68
C LYS A 320 0.12 -29.32 18.57
N LYS A 321 1.18 -28.99 17.85
CA LYS A 321 2.44 -29.75 17.90
C LYS A 321 2.83 -29.95 19.37
N ALA A 322 2.98 -31.19 19.79
CA ALA A 322 3.79 -31.46 20.95
C ALA A 322 5.21 -30.97 20.66
N LYS A 323 5.71 -30.04 21.49
CA LYS A 323 7.07 -29.49 21.42
C LYS A 323 8.09 -30.58 21.65
#